data_1d94d9a9c575c2daf343e9fb4c457863
#
_entry.id   1d94d9a9c575c2daf343e9fb4c457863
#
_cell.length_a   1.000
_cell.length_b   1.000
_cell.length_c   1.000
_cell.angle_alpha   90.00
_cell.angle_beta   90.00
_cell.angle_gamma   90.00
#
_symmetry.space_group_name_H-M   'P 1'
#
loop_
_entity.id
_entity.type
_entity.pdbx_description
1 polymer ?
#
loop_
_entity_poly.entity_id
_entity_poly.type
_entity_poly.pdbx_seq_one_letter_code
_entity_poly.pdbx_strand_id
1 'polypeptide(L)'
;MHISITGLSDQRFERPLQLIANLFFEESHIYFNKIDNADISIEISLEQIETEVTVTGILDSNVPLRAEHRAVIDLELSEKEQFKQLKNAVSHVYLMLLQELTGMTQKWGILTGVRPTKLLHRKLREGADPETAQKELAKEHMITPEKAALMQRIVDRQLAAVPDLYSLKKEVSIYIGIPFCPTKCAYCTFPAYAINGRQGSVNSFLGGLHFEMKQMGSWLKEKGIKITTVYFGGGTPTSITAEEMDMLYEEMYTSFPDATEIREVTVEAGRPDTITPEKLEVLKKWNINRISINPQSYIQETLKAIGRHHTVEETVDKFKLAREMGMDNINMDLIIGLPGEGTKEFTYTLNETEKLMPESLTVHTLSFKRASEMTKNKDKYRVADRGEVEKMMELAETWTKEHGYEPYYLYRQKNILGNLENVGYSFPGQESIYNIIIMEEMQTIIGLGCGASSKFVHPVTGVITHFANPKDPKSYNDNFEHYTNEKIKILEDLFSEANEPASI
;
A
#
# COMPACT_ATOMS: atom_id res chain seq x y z
N MET A 1 23.89 8.90 -12.60
CA MET A 1 23.35 9.95 -13.50
C MET A 1 23.32 11.26 -12.74
N HIS A 2 24.07 12.27 -13.21
CA HIS A 2 24.11 13.62 -12.64
C HIS A 2 23.35 14.59 -13.55
N ILE A 3 22.32 15.24 -13.02
CA ILE A 3 21.43 16.13 -13.77
C ILE A 3 21.60 17.55 -13.24
N SER A 4 22.07 18.45 -14.09
CA SER A 4 22.19 19.88 -13.80
C SER A 4 20.90 20.60 -14.22
N ILE A 5 20.28 21.35 -13.31
CA ILE A 5 19.09 22.14 -13.59
C ILE A 5 19.43 23.59 -13.28
N THR A 6 19.26 24.47 -14.26
CA THR A 6 19.47 25.91 -14.13
C THR A 6 18.17 26.68 -14.35
N GLY A 7 18.12 27.94 -13.94
CA GLY A 7 16.95 28.81 -14.07
C GLY A 7 15.92 28.71 -12.96
N LEU A 8 16.01 27.68 -12.10
CA LEU A 8 15.20 27.56 -10.89
C LEU A 8 16.03 27.90 -9.65
N SER A 9 15.58 28.83 -8.84
CA SER A 9 16.26 29.25 -7.60
C SER A 9 15.59 28.69 -6.34
N ASP A 10 14.31 28.30 -6.40
CA ASP A 10 13.56 27.80 -5.25
C ASP A 10 13.88 26.33 -4.96
N GLN A 11 14.53 26.06 -3.83
CA GLN A 11 14.90 24.70 -3.43
C GLN A 11 13.71 23.76 -3.18
N ARG A 12 12.50 24.29 -3.03
CA ARG A 12 11.29 23.46 -2.88
C ARG A 12 11.02 22.57 -4.11
N PHE A 13 11.59 22.89 -5.27
CA PHE A 13 11.52 22.04 -6.48
C PHE A 13 12.46 20.83 -6.44
N GLU A 14 13.51 20.85 -5.63
CA GLU A 14 14.53 19.78 -5.62
C GLU A 14 13.92 18.39 -5.45
N ARG A 15 13.19 18.20 -4.36
CA ARG A 15 12.61 16.89 -4.06
C ARG A 15 11.60 16.41 -5.10
N PRO A 16 10.65 17.21 -5.61
CA PRO A 16 9.76 16.80 -6.71
C PRO A 16 10.49 16.37 -7.97
N LEU A 17 11.46 17.16 -8.42
CA LEU A 17 12.20 16.85 -9.65
C LEU A 17 13.14 15.65 -9.47
N GLN A 18 13.76 15.49 -8.30
CA GLN A 18 14.52 14.28 -7.97
C GLN A 18 13.64 13.02 -8.02
N LEU A 19 12.39 13.08 -7.53
CA LEU A 19 11.47 11.96 -7.59
C LEU A 19 11.09 11.62 -9.05
N ILE A 20 10.93 12.61 -9.92
CA ILE A 20 10.65 12.40 -11.34
C ILE A 20 11.88 11.82 -12.03
N ALA A 21 13.08 12.34 -11.77
CA ALA A 21 14.34 11.79 -12.32
C ALA A 21 14.50 10.30 -12.00
N ASN A 22 14.17 9.90 -10.77
CA ASN A 22 14.23 8.49 -10.33
C ASN A 22 13.23 7.57 -11.05
N LEU A 23 12.24 8.11 -11.78
CA LEU A 23 11.34 7.31 -12.63
C LEU A 23 12.04 6.84 -13.91
N PHE A 24 13.09 7.53 -14.34
CA PHE A 24 13.84 7.25 -15.56
C PHE A 24 15.18 6.58 -15.29
N PHE A 25 15.84 6.97 -14.18
CA PHE A 25 17.21 6.58 -13.85
C PHE A 25 17.28 5.99 -12.45
N GLU A 26 17.83 4.80 -12.29
CA GLU A 26 17.90 4.08 -11.00
C GLU A 26 18.67 4.84 -9.91
N GLU A 27 19.78 5.48 -10.30
CA GLU A 27 20.63 6.28 -9.42
C GLU A 27 20.83 7.66 -10.05
N SER A 28 19.96 8.61 -9.72
CA SER A 28 20.08 9.98 -10.21
C SER A 28 20.29 10.96 -9.06
N HIS A 29 21.07 12.01 -9.34
CA HIS A 29 21.26 13.15 -8.46
C HIS A 29 21.05 14.43 -9.26
N ILE A 30 20.17 15.31 -8.75
CA ILE A 30 19.93 16.61 -9.37
C ILE A 30 20.69 17.71 -8.63
N TYR A 31 21.12 18.72 -9.38
CA TYR A 31 21.85 19.88 -8.88
C TYR A 31 21.23 21.15 -9.46
N PHE A 32 20.84 22.09 -8.59
CA PHE A 32 20.27 23.39 -9.00
C PHE A 32 21.34 24.43 -9.33
N ASN A 33 22.38 24.01 -10.01
CA ASN A 33 23.46 24.83 -10.50
C ASN A 33 24.17 24.12 -11.67
N LYS A 34 24.91 24.87 -12.44
CA LYS A 34 25.74 24.28 -13.49
C LYS A 34 26.88 23.49 -12.86
N ILE A 35 27.02 22.25 -13.29
CA ILE A 35 28.14 21.38 -12.91
C ILE A 35 28.88 20.93 -14.18
N ASP A 36 30.22 20.88 -14.11
CA ASP A 36 31.08 20.64 -15.30
C ASP A 36 30.95 19.22 -15.89
N ASN A 37 30.54 18.25 -15.07
CA ASN A 37 30.41 16.84 -15.47
C ASN A 37 28.96 16.35 -15.34
N ALA A 38 27.98 17.18 -15.75
CA ALA A 38 26.59 16.74 -15.83
C ALA A 38 26.40 15.76 -17.00
N ASP A 39 25.73 14.64 -16.72
CA ASP A 39 25.30 13.73 -17.78
C ASP A 39 24.13 14.34 -18.58
N ILE A 40 23.31 15.16 -17.92
CA ILE A 40 22.16 15.86 -18.49
C ILE A 40 22.16 17.30 -17.95
N SER A 41 22.00 18.29 -18.85
CA SER A 41 21.84 19.69 -18.50
C SER A 41 20.50 20.21 -18.99
N ILE A 42 19.73 20.82 -18.09
CA ILE A 42 18.39 21.33 -18.37
C ILE A 42 18.32 22.78 -17.85
N GLU A 43 17.86 23.68 -18.70
CA GLU A 43 17.50 25.04 -18.29
C GLU A 43 15.97 25.13 -18.22
N ILE A 44 15.44 25.58 -17.07
CA ILE A 44 14.01 25.79 -16.86
C ILE A 44 13.77 27.25 -16.52
N SER A 45 13.00 27.94 -17.34
CA SER A 45 12.58 29.33 -17.11
C SER A 45 11.09 29.43 -16.77
N LEU A 46 10.77 30.37 -15.93
CA LEU A 46 9.41 30.69 -15.47
C LEU A 46 9.11 32.13 -15.88
N GLU A 47 8.03 32.33 -16.63
CA GLU A 47 7.48 33.64 -16.94
C GLU A 47 6.05 33.70 -16.42
N GLN A 48 5.78 34.65 -15.52
CA GLN A 48 4.45 34.83 -14.95
C GLN A 48 3.90 36.19 -15.36
N ILE A 49 2.71 36.17 -15.95
CA ILE A 49 1.93 37.36 -16.28
C ILE A 49 0.58 37.22 -15.59
N GLU A 50 0.34 38.04 -14.57
CA GLU A 50 -0.84 37.94 -13.70
C GLU A 50 -1.00 36.52 -13.11
N THR A 51 -2.06 35.79 -13.51
CA THR A 51 -2.36 34.43 -13.08
C THR A 51 -1.77 33.35 -13.99
N GLU A 52 -1.35 33.72 -15.21
CA GLU A 52 -0.78 32.75 -16.16
C GLU A 52 0.72 32.59 -15.95
N VAL A 53 1.16 31.36 -15.84
CA VAL A 53 2.57 30.99 -15.78
C VAL A 53 2.92 30.15 -17.01
N THR A 54 3.92 30.60 -17.74
CA THR A 54 4.55 29.83 -18.81
C THR A 54 5.87 29.26 -18.29
N VAL A 55 5.98 27.95 -18.32
CA VAL A 55 7.21 27.21 -18.00
C VAL A 55 7.82 26.72 -19.30
N THR A 56 9.07 27.08 -19.55
CA THR A 56 9.84 26.60 -20.69
C THR A 56 11.06 25.83 -20.20
N GLY A 57 11.32 24.67 -20.79
CA GLY A 57 12.49 23.86 -20.49
C GLY A 57 13.29 23.58 -21.77
N ILE A 58 14.61 23.65 -21.67
CA ILE A 58 15.54 23.33 -22.75
C ILE A 58 16.55 22.31 -22.19
N LEU A 59 16.60 21.13 -22.82
CA LEU A 59 17.57 20.10 -22.50
C LEU A 59 18.69 20.15 -23.54
N ASP A 60 19.92 20.31 -23.06
CA ASP A 60 21.13 20.35 -23.88
C ASP A 60 21.48 18.95 -24.39
N SER A 61 21.43 18.77 -25.68
CA SER A 61 21.79 17.55 -26.39
C SER A 61 22.23 17.90 -27.82
N ASN A 62 22.65 16.93 -28.64
CA ASN A 62 23.07 17.16 -30.03
C ASN A 62 22.02 17.96 -30.84
N VAL A 63 20.75 17.71 -30.58
CA VAL A 63 19.61 18.55 -31.01
C VAL A 63 18.88 18.95 -29.74
N PRO A 64 18.89 20.25 -29.34
CA PRO A 64 18.28 20.68 -28.12
C PRO A 64 16.78 20.32 -28.08
N LEU A 65 16.36 19.63 -27.03
CA LEU A 65 14.95 19.31 -26.79
C LEU A 65 14.31 20.49 -26.07
N ARG A 66 13.10 20.83 -26.47
CA ARG A 66 12.33 21.94 -25.88
C ARG A 66 10.94 21.49 -25.50
N ALA A 67 10.53 21.82 -24.28
CA ALA A 67 9.16 21.64 -23.79
C ALA A 67 8.64 22.94 -23.22
N GLU A 68 7.32 23.16 -23.37
CA GLU A 68 6.61 24.32 -22.83
C GLU A 68 5.29 23.87 -22.23
N HIS A 69 4.93 24.46 -21.08
CA HIS A 69 3.63 24.24 -20.45
C HIS A 69 3.11 25.55 -19.88
N ARG A 70 1.80 25.81 -20.08
CA ARG A 70 1.08 26.95 -19.53
C ARG A 70 0.13 26.49 -18.45
N ALA A 71 0.13 27.16 -17.34
CA ALA A 71 -0.74 26.91 -16.20
C ALA A 71 -1.31 28.21 -15.65
N VAL A 72 -2.47 28.12 -15.05
CA VAL A 72 -3.07 29.22 -14.29
C VAL A 72 -2.81 28.98 -12.81
N ILE A 73 -2.29 29.99 -12.13
CA ILE A 73 -2.10 29.99 -10.68
C ILE A 73 -3.23 30.81 -10.05
N ASP A 74 -4.00 30.16 -9.22
CA ASP A 74 -5.06 30.82 -8.46
C ASP A 74 -4.44 31.60 -7.29
N LEU A 75 -4.43 32.92 -7.41
CA LEU A 75 -3.82 33.84 -6.43
C LEU A 75 -4.66 33.99 -5.15
N GLU A 76 -5.90 33.52 -5.13
CA GLU A 76 -6.76 33.54 -3.94
C GLU A 76 -6.43 32.37 -2.98
N LEU A 77 -5.73 31.35 -3.48
CA LEU A 77 -5.31 30.18 -2.68
C LEU A 77 -4.12 30.54 -1.76
N SER A 78 -3.93 29.68 -0.76
CA SER A 78 -2.75 29.77 0.12
C SER A 78 -1.44 29.65 -0.68
N GLU A 79 -0.35 30.26 -0.20
CA GLU A 79 0.99 30.15 -0.81
C GLU A 79 1.39 28.68 -1.08
N LYS A 80 1.03 27.78 -0.19
CA LYS A 80 1.29 26.34 -0.32
C LYS A 80 0.56 25.73 -1.52
N GLU A 81 -0.66 26.15 -1.76
CA GLU A 81 -1.47 25.65 -2.88
C GLU A 81 -1.04 26.28 -4.20
N GLN A 82 -0.74 27.58 -4.21
CA GLN A 82 -0.13 28.25 -5.36
C GLN A 82 1.19 27.59 -5.75
N PHE A 83 2.07 27.32 -4.79
CA PHE A 83 3.30 26.59 -5.05
C PHE A 83 3.04 25.17 -5.59
N LYS A 84 1.99 24.51 -5.14
CA LYS A 84 1.61 23.19 -5.68
C LYS A 84 1.25 23.26 -7.16
N GLN A 85 0.50 24.28 -7.57
CA GLN A 85 0.15 24.50 -8.99
C GLN A 85 1.41 24.78 -9.82
N LEU A 86 2.28 25.67 -9.37
CA LEU A 86 3.55 26.01 -10.01
C LEU A 86 4.47 24.78 -10.11
N LYS A 87 4.58 24.03 -9.03
CA LYS A 87 5.35 22.76 -9.00
C LYS A 87 4.84 21.76 -10.03
N ASN A 88 3.52 21.63 -10.21
CA ASN A 88 2.96 20.75 -11.22
C ASN A 88 3.36 21.23 -12.62
N ALA A 89 3.28 22.54 -12.91
CA ALA A 89 3.66 23.09 -14.21
C ALA A 89 5.15 22.82 -14.54
N VAL A 90 6.04 23.05 -13.59
CA VAL A 90 7.48 22.72 -13.73
C VAL A 90 7.68 21.22 -13.93
N SER A 91 6.96 20.39 -13.19
CA SER A 91 7.04 18.93 -13.29
C SER A 91 6.57 18.41 -14.66
N HIS A 92 5.58 19.04 -15.28
CA HIS A 92 5.13 18.73 -16.64
C HIS A 92 6.28 18.91 -17.65
N VAL A 93 6.89 20.08 -17.67
CA VAL A 93 7.99 20.38 -18.58
C VAL A 93 9.16 19.43 -18.37
N TYR A 94 9.54 19.20 -17.13
CA TYR A 94 10.63 18.31 -16.78
C TYR A 94 10.35 16.86 -17.21
N LEU A 95 9.13 16.37 -16.97
CA LEU A 95 8.70 15.04 -17.41
C LEU A 95 8.72 14.90 -18.93
N MET A 96 8.19 15.90 -19.66
CA MET A 96 8.18 15.89 -21.13
C MET A 96 9.60 15.79 -21.71
N LEU A 97 10.53 16.58 -21.19
CA LEU A 97 11.95 16.53 -21.63
C LEU A 97 12.58 15.17 -21.39
N LEU A 98 12.36 14.58 -20.20
CA LEU A 98 12.92 13.26 -19.89
C LEU A 98 12.26 12.13 -20.67
N GLN A 99 10.96 12.22 -20.97
CA GLN A 99 10.26 11.26 -21.83
C GLN A 99 10.79 11.31 -23.26
N GLU A 100 11.00 12.51 -23.80
CA GLU A 100 11.54 12.70 -25.14
C GLU A 100 13.00 12.22 -25.23
N LEU A 101 13.83 12.57 -24.25
CA LEU A 101 15.24 12.12 -24.17
C LEU A 101 15.36 10.60 -24.13
N THR A 102 14.51 9.92 -23.36
CA THR A 102 14.66 8.49 -23.06
C THR A 102 13.79 7.59 -23.92
N GLY A 103 12.77 8.15 -24.60
CA GLY A 103 11.72 7.38 -25.27
C GLY A 103 10.78 6.62 -24.32
N MET A 104 10.90 6.82 -23.00
CA MET A 104 10.10 6.11 -21.99
C MET A 104 8.90 6.96 -21.57
N THR A 105 7.68 6.44 -21.71
CA THR A 105 6.46 7.07 -21.19
C THR A 105 6.20 6.67 -19.74
N GLN A 106 5.99 7.64 -18.87
CA GLN A 106 5.59 7.38 -17.47
C GLN A 106 4.07 7.28 -17.39
N LYS A 107 3.55 6.05 -17.19
CA LYS A 107 2.09 5.78 -17.21
C LYS A 107 1.31 6.57 -16.14
N TRP A 108 1.94 6.89 -15.01
CA TRP A 108 1.36 7.74 -13.94
C TRP A 108 1.75 9.22 -14.04
N GLY A 109 2.39 9.64 -15.12
CA GLY A 109 2.82 11.01 -15.34
C GLY A 109 3.68 11.55 -14.21
N ILE A 110 3.35 12.76 -13.73
CA ILE A 110 4.06 13.42 -12.61
C ILE A 110 3.65 12.91 -11.22
N LEU A 111 2.70 11.96 -11.12
CA LEU A 111 2.31 11.39 -9.85
C LEU A 111 3.40 10.45 -9.31
N THR A 112 4.09 10.91 -8.29
CA THR A 112 5.07 10.11 -7.50
C THR A 112 4.49 9.61 -6.17
N GLY A 113 3.24 9.94 -5.88
CA GLY A 113 2.53 9.52 -4.67
C GLY A 113 2.15 8.04 -4.68
N VAL A 114 1.94 7.49 -3.48
CA VAL A 114 1.67 6.05 -3.29
C VAL A 114 0.21 5.66 -3.47
N ARG A 115 -0.74 6.60 -3.46
CA ARG A 115 -2.20 6.36 -3.51
C ARG A 115 -2.91 7.31 -4.47
N PRO A 116 -2.83 7.05 -5.79
CA PRO A 116 -3.44 7.94 -6.79
C PRO A 116 -4.97 7.99 -6.72
N THR A 117 -5.64 6.90 -6.35
CA THR A 117 -7.11 6.81 -6.18
C THR A 117 -7.69 7.83 -5.21
N LYS A 118 -6.94 8.21 -4.17
CA LYS A 118 -7.36 9.26 -3.21
C LYS A 118 -7.65 10.61 -3.87
N LEU A 119 -6.97 10.92 -4.97
CA LEU A 119 -7.22 12.17 -5.69
C LEU A 119 -8.59 12.17 -6.34
N LEU A 120 -8.99 11.03 -6.91
CA LEU A 120 -10.32 10.87 -7.52
C LEU A 120 -11.40 10.89 -6.44
N HIS A 121 -11.25 10.14 -5.35
CA HIS A 121 -12.17 10.18 -4.20
C HIS A 121 -12.36 11.61 -3.66
N ARG A 122 -11.29 12.41 -3.59
CA ARG A 122 -11.37 13.79 -3.13
C ARG A 122 -12.27 14.61 -4.06
N LYS A 123 -12.05 14.55 -5.39
CA LYS A 123 -12.88 15.28 -6.36
C LYS A 123 -14.35 14.85 -6.30
N LEU A 124 -14.62 13.56 -6.16
CA LEU A 124 -16.00 13.06 -6.02
C LEU A 124 -16.69 13.57 -4.75
N ARG A 125 -15.97 13.64 -3.64
CA ARG A 125 -16.48 14.22 -2.38
C ARG A 125 -16.72 15.73 -2.46
N GLU A 126 -15.98 16.41 -3.30
CA GLU A 126 -16.17 17.84 -3.63
C GLU A 126 -17.33 18.06 -4.61
N GLY A 127 -18.01 16.98 -5.08
CA GLY A 127 -19.20 17.02 -5.93
C GLY A 127 -18.92 16.98 -7.43
N ALA A 128 -17.68 16.67 -7.82
CA ALA A 128 -17.36 16.54 -9.24
C ALA A 128 -18.02 15.29 -9.86
N ASP A 129 -18.44 15.40 -11.12
CA ASP A 129 -18.86 14.25 -11.90
C ASP A 129 -17.68 13.28 -12.15
N PRO A 130 -17.89 11.95 -12.02
CA PRO A 130 -16.81 10.96 -12.10
C PRO A 130 -15.98 11.04 -13.40
N GLU A 131 -16.63 11.14 -14.55
CA GLU A 131 -15.95 11.22 -15.85
C GLU A 131 -15.13 12.50 -16.00
N THR A 132 -15.71 13.64 -15.57
CA THR A 132 -15.03 14.93 -15.53
C THR A 132 -13.84 14.91 -14.59
N ALA A 133 -14.01 14.40 -13.36
CA ALA A 133 -12.94 14.28 -12.38
C ALA A 133 -11.75 13.42 -12.88
N GLN A 134 -12.05 12.32 -13.53
CA GLN A 134 -11.03 11.44 -14.13
C GLN A 134 -10.24 12.16 -15.23
N LYS A 135 -10.95 12.84 -16.17
CA LYS A 135 -10.31 13.56 -17.28
C LYS A 135 -9.43 14.71 -16.78
N GLU A 136 -9.93 15.47 -15.82
CA GLU A 136 -9.17 16.56 -15.19
C GLU A 136 -7.90 16.04 -14.52
N LEU A 137 -7.99 14.99 -13.72
CA LEU A 137 -6.83 14.39 -13.05
C LEU A 137 -5.82 13.83 -14.04
N ALA A 138 -6.31 13.18 -15.12
CA ALA A 138 -5.44 12.67 -16.16
C ALA A 138 -4.65 13.81 -16.84
N LYS A 139 -5.30 14.91 -17.13
CA LYS A 139 -4.67 16.10 -17.73
C LYS A 139 -3.74 16.80 -16.75
N GLU A 140 -4.21 17.05 -15.50
CA GLU A 140 -3.44 17.75 -14.46
C GLU A 140 -2.13 17.03 -14.10
N HIS A 141 -2.11 15.72 -14.21
CA HIS A 141 -0.96 14.91 -13.79
C HIS A 141 -0.28 14.14 -14.92
N MET A 142 -0.71 14.31 -16.17
CA MET A 142 -0.20 13.57 -17.34
C MET A 142 -0.33 12.04 -17.19
N ILE A 143 -1.42 11.57 -16.56
CA ILE A 143 -1.70 10.15 -16.42
C ILE A 143 -2.18 9.61 -17.77
N THR A 144 -1.68 8.42 -18.15
CA THR A 144 -2.15 7.78 -19.39
C THR A 144 -3.62 7.36 -19.31
N PRO A 145 -4.34 7.29 -20.45
CA PRO A 145 -5.75 6.88 -20.47
C PRO A 145 -6.02 5.53 -19.79
N GLU A 146 -5.11 4.56 -19.94
CA GLU A 146 -5.27 3.24 -19.32
C GLU A 146 -5.22 3.32 -17.79
N LYS A 147 -4.27 4.09 -17.23
CA LYS A 147 -4.16 4.22 -15.76
C LYS A 147 -5.25 5.11 -15.18
N ALA A 148 -5.73 6.10 -15.93
CA ALA A 148 -6.92 6.87 -15.56
C ALA A 148 -8.19 5.98 -15.54
N ALA A 149 -8.36 5.11 -16.51
CA ALA A 149 -9.46 4.15 -16.56
C ALA A 149 -9.35 3.11 -15.43
N LEU A 150 -8.15 2.59 -15.13
CA LEU A 150 -7.91 1.69 -14.01
C LEU A 150 -8.30 2.36 -12.68
N MET A 151 -7.89 3.62 -12.48
CA MET A 151 -8.22 4.39 -11.28
C MET A 151 -9.74 4.56 -11.12
N GLN A 152 -10.46 4.86 -12.20
CA GLN A 152 -11.93 4.98 -12.20
C GLN A 152 -12.59 3.64 -11.84
N ARG A 153 -12.23 2.55 -12.50
CA ARG A 153 -12.76 1.20 -12.21
C ARG A 153 -12.58 0.82 -10.74
N ILE A 154 -11.42 1.12 -10.16
CA ILE A 154 -11.14 0.84 -8.75
C ILE A 154 -12.08 1.65 -7.85
N VAL A 155 -12.22 2.95 -8.09
CA VAL A 155 -13.08 3.81 -7.28
C VAL A 155 -14.56 3.39 -7.39
N ASP A 156 -15.04 3.09 -8.60
CA ASP A 156 -16.41 2.59 -8.82
C ASP A 156 -16.63 1.27 -8.06
N ARG A 157 -15.65 0.38 -8.09
CA ARG A 157 -15.71 -0.91 -7.38
C ARG A 157 -15.71 -0.72 -5.87
N GLN A 158 -14.88 0.19 -5.34
CA GLN A 158 -14.84 0.52 -3.91
C GLN A 158 -16.16 1.08 -3.42
N LEU A 159 -16.77 1.99 -4.16
CA LEU A 159 -18.07 2.58 -3.79
C LEU A 159 -19.23 1.58 -3.93
N ALA A 160 -19.12 0.61 -4.84
CA ALA A 160 -20.09 -0.48 -4.92
C ALA A 160 -19.94 -1.47 -3.75
N ALA A 161 -18.71 -1.80 -3.34
CA ALA A 161 -18.44 -2.70 -2.22
C ALA A 161 -18.74 -2.06 -0.84
N VAL A 162 -18.46 -0.75 -0.69
CA VAL A 162 -18.66 0.01 0.54
C VAL A 162 -19.43 1.30 0.22
N PRO A 163 -20.76 1.23 0.03
CA PRO A 163 -21.57 2.40 -0.37
C PRO A 163 -21.51 3.57 0.61
N ASP A 164 -21.27 3.28 1.88
CA ASP A 164 -21.14 4.25 2.98
C ASP A 164 -19.68 4.68 3.27
N LEU A 165 -18.74 4.39 2.36
CA LEU A 165 -17.30 4.64 2.55
C LEU A 165 -16.98 6.06 3.07
N TYR A 166 -17.68 7.07 2.58
CA TYR A 166 -17.46 8.46 2.97
C TYR A 166 -18.05 8.83 4.34
N SER A 167 -18.88 7.95 4.93
CA SER A 167 -19.53 8.16 6.22
C SER A 167 -18.82 7.48 7.38
N LEU A 168 -17.81 6.66 7.12
CA LEU A 168 -17.11 5.81 8.11
C LEU A 168 -16.19 6.57 9.08
N LYS A 169 -16.07 7.88 8.99
CA LYS A 169 -15.11 8.68 9.78
C LYS A 169 -15.31 8.64 11.29
N LYS A 170 -16.54 8.30 11.75
CA LYS A 170 -16.88 8.18 13.17
C LYS A 170 -16.72 6.76 13.72
N GLU A 171 -16.37 5.82 12.86
CA GLU A 171 -16.05 4.45 13.22
C GLU A 171 -14.54 4.22 13.11
N VAL A 172 -14.06 3.08 13.56
CA VAL A 172 -12.65 2.69 13.47
C VAL A 172 -12.48 1.30 12.88
N SER A 173 -11.32 1.04 12.31
CA SER A 173 -10.86 -0.32 12.03
C SER A 173 -9.68 -0.66 12.93
N ILE A 174 -9.53 -1.93 13.25
CA ILE A 174 -8.45 -2.43 14.09
C ILE A 174 -7.47 -3.25 13.25
N TYR A 175 -6.19 -2.95 13.39
CA TYR A 175 -5.10 -3.78 12.87
C TYR A 175 -4.36 -4.46 14.01
N ILE A 176 -4.24 -5.77 13.98
CA ILE A 176 -3.55 -6.55 15.01
C ILE A 176 -2.27 -7.14 14.41
N GLY A 177 -1.12 -6.66 14.91
CA GLY A 177 0.20 -7.06 14.43
C GLY A 177 0.79 -8.20 15.26
N ILE A 178 0.95 -9.38 14.64
CA ILE A 178 1.62 -10.53 15.22
C ILE A 178 3.02 -10.65 14.58
N PRO A 179 4.12 -10.50 15.34
CA PRO A 179 5.44 -10.29 14.76
C PRO A 179 6.20 -11.58 14.45
N PHE A 180 5.55 -12.74 14.49
CA PHE A 180 6.22 -14.04 14.36
C PHE A 180 6.05 -14.63 12.96
N CYS A 181 7.12 -15.28 12.48
CA CYS A 181 7.14 -16.06 11.26
C CYS A 181 7.99 -17.33 11.45
N PRO A 182 7.75 -18.41 10.69
CA PRO A 182 8.67 -19.55 10.66
C PRO A 182 10.08 -19.17 10.20
N THR A 183 10.17 -18.37 9.12
CA THR A 183 11.41 -17.83 8.56
C THR A 183 11.18 -16.43 7.98
N LYS A 184 12.26 -15.66 7.82
CA LYS A 184 12.21 -14.32 7.24
C LYS A 184 12.50 -14.37 5.74
N CYS A 185 11.54 -13.88 4.92
CA CYS A 185 11.71 -13.77 3.47
C CYS A 185 12.69 -12.64 3.12
N ALA A 186 13.51 -12.84 2.07
CA ALA A 186 14.57 -11.91 1.68
C ALA A 186 14.06 -10.50 1.27
N TYR A 187 12.86 -10.40 0.74
CA TYR A 187 12.23 -9.13 0.35
C TYR A 187 11.45 -8.43 1.49
N CYS A 188 11.18 -9.15 2.59
CA CYS A 188 10.27 -8.70 3.63
C CYS A 188 10.93 -7.69 4.59
N THR A 189 10.19 -6.63 4.93
CA THR A 189 10.60 -5.61 5.90
C THR A 189 9.68 -5.51 7.11
N PHE A 190 8.64 -6.34 7.16
CA PHE A 190 7.80 -6.44 8.35
C PHE A 190 8.56 -7.03 9.54
N PRO A 191 8.15 -6.73 10.77
CA PRO A 191 8.62 -7.47 11.93
C PRO A 191 8.33 -8.96 11.74
N ALA A 192 9.37 -9.74 11.56
CA ALA A 192 9.30 -11.19 11.34
C ALA A 192 10.39 -11.84 12.18
N TYR A 193 10.01 -12.21 13.38
CA TYR A 193 10.89 -12.87 14.35
C TYR A 193 10.60 -14.36 14.38
N ALA A 194 11.66 -15.17 14.42
CA ALA A 194 11.48 -16.61 14.56
C ALA A 194 10.74 -16.92 15.87
N ILE A 195 9.67 -17.68 15.78
CA ILE A 195 8.80 -17.98 16.93
C ILE A 195 9.57 -18.66 18.09
N ASN A 196 10.62 -19.40 17.77
CA ASN A 196 11.54 -20.04 18.75
C ASN A 196 12.77 -19.16 19.05
N GLY A 197 12.77 -17.90 18.65
CA GLY A 197 13.88 -16.97 18.84
C GLY A 197 13.97 -16.40 20.25
N ARG A 198 15.14 -15.80 20.59
CA ARG A 198 15.40 -15.20 21.91
C ARG A 198 14.81 -13.81 22.12
N GLN A 199 14.01 -13.30 21.20
CA GLN A 199 13.52 -11.90 21.13
C GLN A 199 12.28 -11.61 21.99
N GLY A 200 12.01 -12.44 22.98
CA GLY A 200 10.86 -12.35 23.86
C GLY A 200 9.97 -13.59 23.78
N SER A 201 9.19 -13.86 24.84
CA SER A 201 8.31 -15.02 24.86
C SER A 201 7.01 -14.69 24.10
N VAL A 202 6.49 -15.66 23.38
CA VAL A 202 5.18 -15.57 22.71
C VAL A 202 4.08 -15.31 23.77
N ASN A 203 4.14 -15.99 24.92
CA ASN A 203 3.17 -15.80 26.00
C ASN A 203 3.17 -14.37 26.55
N SER A 204 4.36 -13.76 26.74
CA SER A 204 4.44 -12.37 27.19
C SER A 204 3.89 -11.41 26.14
N PHE A 205 4.16 -11.67 24.86
CA PHE A 205 3.60 -10.89 23.76
C PHE A 205 2.07 -11.00 23.74
N LEU A 206 1.52 -12.20 23.79
CA LEU A 206 0.07 -12.42 23.80
C LEU A 206 -0.59 -11.78 25.03
N GLY A 207 0.05 -11.86 26.21
CA GLY A 207 -0.41 -11.18 27.41
C GLY A 207 -0.52 -9.66 27.22
N GLY A 208 0.48 -9.04 26.63
CA GLY A 208 0.47 -7.61 26.28
C GLY A 208 -0.60 -7.28 25.24
N LEU A 209 -0.76 -8.11 24.22
CA LEU A 209 -1.80 -7.92 23.19
C LEU A 209 -3.21 -8.04 23.77
N HIS A 210 -3.49 -9.02 24.62
CA HIS A 210 -4.76 -9.16 25.34
C HIS A 210 -5.06 -7.92 26.21
N PHE A 211 -4.02 -7.39 26.88
CA PHE A 211 -4.16 -6.15 27.64
C PHE A 211 -4.55 -4.98 26.73
N GLU A 212 -3.86 -4.77 25.60
CA GLU A 212 -4.21 -3.71 24.65
C GLU A 212 -5.65 -3.85 24.15
N MET A 213 -6.08 -5.07 23.79
CA MET A 213 -7.44 -5.34 23.31
C MET A 213 -8.49 -5.00 24.37
N LYS A 214 -8.26 -5.37 25.63
CA LYS A 214 -9.16 -5.04 26.75
C LYS A 214 -9.28 -3.53 26.97
N GLN A 215 -8.15 -2.84 27.06
CA GLN A 215 -8.15 -1.40 27.33
C GLN A 215 -8.78 -0.63 26.17
N MET A 216 -8.39 -0.96 24.94
CA MET A 216 -8.94 -0.31 23.74
C MET A 216 -10.43 -0.61 23.56
N GLY A 217 -10.84 -1.87 23.77
CA GLY A 217 -12.25 -2.28 23.72
C GLY A 217 -13.11 -1.55 24.76
N SER A 218 -12.62 -1.41 25.99
CA SER A 218 -13.28 -0.65 27.05
C SER A 218 -13.47 0.81 26.68
N TRP A 219 -12.42 1.44 26.14
CA TRP A 219 -12.46 2.83 25.70
C TRP A 219 -13.46 3.02 24.53
N LEU A 220 -13.41 2.15 23.52
CA LEU A 220 -14.34 2.20 22.37
C LEU A 220 -15.79 2.05 22.81
N LYS A 221 -16.05 1.14 23.76
CA LYS A 221 -17.37 0.92 24.32
C LYS A 221 -17.87 2.13 25.10
N GLU A 222 -17.03 2.73 25.95
CA GLU A 222 -17.34 3.96 26.69
C GLU A 222 -17.69 5.12 25.75
N LYS A 223 -16.96 5.29 24.66
CA LYS A 223 -17.19 6.36 23.68
C LYS A 223 -18.30 6.05 22.67
N GLY A 224 -18.85 4.84 22.67
CA GLY A 224 -19.87 4.39 21.69
C GLY A 224 -19.34 4.35 20.25
N ILE A 225 -18.05 4.09 20.08
CA ILE A 225 -17.39 4.04 18.76
C ILE A 225 -17.47 2.62 18.21
N LYS A 226 -18.01 2.46 17.01
CA LYS A 226 -18.12 1.17 16.31
C LYS A 226 -16.83 0.75 15.64
N ILE A 227 -16.63 -0.57 15.56
CA ILE A 227 -15.53 -1.18 14.79
C ILE A 227 -16.10 -1.67 13.46
N THR A 228 -15.56 -1.15 12.36
CA THR A 228 -15.98 -1.56 11.01
C THR A 228 -15.31 -2.87 10.62
N THR A 229 -13.98 -2.99 10.78
CA THR A 229 -13.23 -4.20 10.41
C THR A 229 -12.12 -4.50 11.42
N VAL A 230 -11.70 -5.78 11.48
CA VAL A 230 -10.51 -6.23 12.21
C VAL A 230 -9.61 -7.01 11.26
N TYR A 231 -8.33 -6.69 11.25
CA TYR A 231 -7.33 -7.32 10.38
C TYR A 231 -6.13 -7.82 11.18
N PHE A 232 -5.91 -9.13 11.19
CA PHE A 232 -4.74 -9.76 11.79
C PHE A 232 -3.66 -9.92 10.73
N GLY A 233 -2.50 -9.29 10.94
CA GLY A 233 -1.39 -9.29 9.99
C GLY A 233 -0.03 -9.16 10.69
N GLY A 234 0.97 -8.70 9.94
CA GLY A 234 2.32 -8.46 10.44
C GLY A 234 3.34 -9.46 9.92
N GLY A 235 3.77 -10.38 10.76
CA GLY A 235 4.57 -11.53 10.37
C GLY A 235 3.70 -12.60 9.72
N THR A 236 3.24 -13.54 10.52
CA THR A 236 2.26 -14.55 10.11
C THR A 236 1.38 -14.87 11.32
N PRO A 237 0.14 -14.37 11.37
CA PRO A 237 -0.78 -14.59 12.49
C PRO A 237 -1.00 -16.06 12.84
N THR A 238 -0.96 -16.94 11.87
CA THR A 238 -1.07 -18.39 12.08
C THR A 238 0.24 -19.08 12.52
N SER A 239 1.28 -18.31 12.86
CA SER A 239 2.52 -18.88 13.45
C SER A 239 2.33 -19.35 14.89
N ILE A 240 1.39 -18.77 15.64
CA ILE A 240 1.04 -19.18 17.01
C ILE A 240 0.21 -20.46 17.00
N THR A 241 0.02 -21.11 18.14
CA THR A 241 -0.72 -22.38 18.22
C THR A 241 -2.22 -22.18 18.03
N ALA A 242 -2.96 -23.25 17.79
CA ALA A 242 -4.42 -23.20 17.67
C ALA A 242 -5.08 -22.71 18.97
N GLU A 243 -4.57 -23.15 20.11
CA GLU A 243 -5.05 -22.72 21.44
C GLU A 243 -4.78 -21.24 21.68
N GLU A 244 -3.63 -20.73 21.29
CA GLU A 244 -3.29 -19.31 21.38
C GLU A 244 -4.17 -18.46 20.46
N MET A 245 -4.46 -18.96 19.24
CA MET A 245 -5.42 -18.31 18.33
C MET A 245 -6.83 -18.29 18.91
N ASP A 246 -7.27 -19.40 19.50
CA ASP A 246 -8.61 -19.50 20.10
C ASP A 246 -8.79 -18.49 21.24
N MET A 247 -7.82 -18.41 22.15
CA MET A 247 -7.82 -17.42 23.24
C MET A 247 -7.77 -15.98 22.70
N LEU A 248 -7.04 -15.72 21.61
CA LEU A 248 -6.93 -14.40 21.02
C LEU A 248 -8.26 -13.92 20.42
N TYR A 249 -8.97 -14.81 19.72
CA TYR A 249 -10.28 -14.47 19.14
C TYR A 249 -11.36 -14.38 20.22
N GLU A 250 -11.31 -15.23 21.25
CA GLU A 250 -12.19 -15.12 22.42
C GLU A 250 -12.04 -13.73 23.08
N GLU A 251 -10.80 -13.28 23.27
CA GLU A 251 -10.53 -11.96 23.82
C GLU A 251 -11.09 -10.84 22.91
N MET A 252 -10.93 -10.95 21.61
CA MET A 252 -11.48 -9.99 20.65
C MET A 252 -13.00 -9.88 20.79
N TYR A 253 -13.71 -11.01 20.76
CA TYR A 253 -15.17 -11.03 20.84
C TYR A 253 -15.71 -10.62 22.21
N THR A 254 -14.93 -10.79 23.27
CA THR A 254 -15.31 -10.39 24.64
C THR A 254 -15.08 -8.90 24.88
N SER A 255 -13.95 -8.38 24.37
CA SER A 255 -13.49 -7.03 24.70
C SER A 255 -14.00 -5.96 23.74
N PHE A 256 -14.17 -6.28 22.43
CA PHE A 256 -14.58 -5.29 21.46
C PHE A 256 -16.10 -5.04 21.51
N PRO A 257 -16.54 -3.75 21.35
CA PRO A 257 -17.97 -3.44 21.30
C PRO A 257 -18.60 -4.07 20.06
N ASP A 258 -19.80 -4.63 20.24
CA ASP A 258 -20.63 -5.19 19.16
C ASP A 258 -19.84 -6.09 18.19
N ALA A 259 -18.93 -6.93 18.73
CA ALA A 259 -17.95 -7.70 17.94
C ALA A 259 -18.61 -8.62 16.89
N THR A 260 -19.86 -9.03 17.10
CA THR A 260 -20.65 -9.82 16.13
C THR A 260 -21.16 -8.99 14.94
N GLU A 261 -21.15 -7.68 15.04
CA GLU A 261 -21.56 -6.75 13.97
C GLU A 261 -20.39 -6.23 13.14
N ILE A 262 -19.15 -6.64 13.46
CA ILE A 262 -17.96 -6.29 12.67
C ILE A 262 -18.14 -6.85 11.26
N ARG A 263 -18.05 -5.96 10.25
CA ARG A 263 -18.35 -6.31 8.85
C ARG A 263 -17.37 -7.30 8.25
N GLU A 264 -16.08 -7.25 8.65
CA GLU A 264 -15.04 -8.13 8.16
C GLU A 264 -14.00 -8.39 9.23
N VAL A 265 -13.69 -9.66 9.45
CA VAL A 265 -12.50 -10.10 10.19
C VAL A 265 -11.60 -10.89 9.26
N THR A 266 -10.42 -10.36 9.00
CA THR A 266 -9.41 -10.98 8.11
C THR A 266 -8.23 -11.49 8.92
N VAL A 267 -7.75 -12.69 8.58
CA VAL A 267 -6.52 -13.27 9.17
C VAL A 267 -5.54 -13.65 8.07
N GLU A 268 -4.33 -13.07 8.11
CA GLU A 268 -3.26 -13.49 7.22
C GLU A 268 -2.72 -14.87 7.65
N ALA A 269 -3.08 -15.91 6.90
CA ALA A 269 -2.42 -17.22 6.95
C ALA A 269 -1.42 -17.34 5.79
N GLY A 270 -0.66 -16.28 5.56
CA GLY A 270 0.14 -16.06 4.36
C GLY A 270 1.33 -17.02 4.17
N ARG A 271 1.57 -17.89 5.14
CA ARG A 271 2.59 -18.95 5.10
C ARG A 271 1.89 -20.31 5.14
N PRO A 272 1.83 -21.07 4.02
CA PRO A 272 1.19 -22.38 3.97
C PRO A 272 1.68 -23.35 5.04
N ASP A 273 2.98 -23.32 5.35
CA ASP A 273 3.63 -24.14 6.38
C ASP A 273 3.16 -23.86 7.83
N THR A 274 2.33 -22.84 8.04
CA THR A 274 1.72 -22.56 9.36
C THR A 274 0.26 -23.00 9.47
N ILE A 275 -0.36 -23.47 8.40
CA ILE A 275 -1.76 -23.87 8.35
C ILE A 275 -1.91 -25.32 8.77
N THR A 276 -2.76 -25.57 9.78
CA THR A 276 -3.13 -26.93 10.23
C THR A 276 -4.65 -27.05 10.32
N PRO A 277 -5.20 -28.29 10.32
CA PRO A 277 -6.63 -28.50 10.50
C PRO A 277 -7.19 -27.82 11.75
N GLU A 278 -6.49 -27.95 12.89
CA GLU A 278 -6.92 -27.39 14.18
C GLU A 278 -7.01 -25.85 14.12
N LYS A 279 -6.08 -25.19 13.42
CA LYS A 279 -6.11 -23.73 13.23
C LYS A 279 -7.27 -23.31 12.33
N LEU A 280 -7.56 -24.07 11.28
CA LEU A 280 -8.72 -23.83 10.42
C LEU A 280 -10.04 -24.03 11.16
N GLU A 281 -10.13 -25.03 12.06
CA GLU A 281 -11.28 -25.20 12.96
C GLU A 281 -11.49 -23.98 13.87
N VAL A 282 -10.41 -23.42 14.43
CA VAL A 282 -10.47 -22.21 15.25
C VAL A 282 -10.95 -21.02 14.41
N LEU A 283 -10.43 -20.81 13.21
CA LEU A 283 -10.89 -19.74 12.32
C LEU A 283 -12.39 -19.87 12.01
N LYS A 284 -12.84 -21.09 11.75
CA LYS A 284 -14.27 -21.39 11.49
C LYS A 284 -15.14 -21.17 12.72
N LYS A 285 -14.70 -21.65 13.89
CA LYS A 285 -15.37 -21.44 15.19
C LYS A 285 -15.70 -19.98 15.44
N TRP A 286 -14.76 -19.09 15.12
CA TRP A 286 -14.89 -17.65 15.37
C TRP A 286 -15.42 -16.86 14.16
N ASN A 287 -15.98 -17.53 13.14
CA ASN A 287 -16.57 -16.92 11.93
C ASN A 287 -15.62 -15.91 11.26
N ILE A 288 -14.33 -16.28 11.14
CA ILE A 288 -13.38 -15.45 10.40
C ILE A 288 -13.81 -15.41 8.92
N ASN A 289 -14.11 -14.21 8.42
CA ASN A 289 -14.72 -14.04 7.09
C ASN A 289 -13.72 -14.30 5.96
N ARG A 290 -12.44 -13.97 6.18
CA ARG A 290 -11.44 -13.94 5.12
C ARG A 290 -10.08 -14.37 5.64
N ILE A 291 -9.39 -15.17 4.85
CA ILE A 291 -7.99 -15.55 5.09
C ILE A 291 -7.13 -15.27 3.87
N SER A 292 -5.82 -15.24 4.04
CA SER A 292 -4.89 -15.27 2.91
C SER A 292 -4.01 -16.51 2.94
N ILE A 293 -3.80 -17.14 1.78
CA ILE A 293 -2.83 -18.23 1.58
C ILE A 293 -1.95 -17.82 0.41
N ASN A 294 -0.71 -17.39 0.70
CA ASN A 294 0.09 -16.64 -0.26
C ASN A 294 1.18 -17.50 -0.91
N PRO A 295 1.02 -17.93 -2.18
CA PRO A 295 2.06 -18.65 -2.91
C PRO A 295 3.28 -17.76 -3.20
N GLN A 296 3.09 -16.50 -3.53
CA GLN A 296 4.03 -15.53 -4.10
C GLN A 296 4.47 -15.91 -5.53
N SER A 297 4.81 -17.17 -5.76
CA SER A 297 5.14 -17.81 -7.04
C SER A 297 4.86 -19.31 -6.95
N TYR A 298 4.66 -19.96 -8.09
CA TYR A 298 4.59 -21.43 -8.21
C TYR A 298 5.88 -22.02 -8.79
N ILE A 299 6.99 -21.28 -8.71
CA ILE A 299 8.33 -21.75 -9.10
C ILE A 299 9.12 -22.10 -7.85
N GLN A 300 9.37 -23.38 -7.63
CA GLN A 300 10.02 -23.88 -6.41
C GLN A 300 11.40 -23.27 -6.17
N GLU A 301 12.19 -23.08 -7.21
CA GLU A 301 13.53 -22.49 -7.10
C GLU A 301 13.45 -21.03 -6.67
N THR A 302 12.44 -20.28 -7.14
CA THR A 302 12.18 -18.91 -6.70
C THR A 302 11.81 -18.87 -5.22
N LEU A 303 10.93 -19.75 -4.75
CA LEU A 303 10.56 -19.83 -3.32
C LEU A 303 11.79 -20.05 -2.44
N LYS A 304 12.69 -20.96 -2.83
CA LYS A 304 13.97 -21.18 -2.13
C LYS A 304 14.85 -19.92 -2.16
N ALA A 305 14.98 -19.28 -3.31
CA ALA A 305 15.81 -18.08 -3.46
C ALA A 305 15.35 -16.92 -2.57
N ILE A 306 14.03 -16.77 -2.36
CA ILE A 306 13.47 -15.71 -1.49
C ILE A 306 13.32 -16.15 -0.03
N GLY A 307 13.81 -17.33 0.36
CA GLY A 307 13.80 -17.81 1.75
C GLY A 307 12.45 -18.31 2.25
N ARG A 308 11.61 -18.79 1.33
CA ARG A 308 10.36 -19.52 1.66
C ARG A 308 10.62 -21.02 1.55
N HIS A 309 10.46 -21.73 2.65
CA HIS A 309 10.86 -23.15 2.72
C HIS A 309 9.73 -24.15 2.47
N HIS A 310 8.48 -23.67 2.33
CA HIS A 310 7.36 -24.53 1.91
C HIS A 310 7.46 -24.91 0.43
N THR A 311 6.83 -25.99 0.05
CA THR A 311 6.75 -26.42 -1.35
C THR A 311 5.54 -25.82 -2.06
N VAL A 312 5.55 -25.87 -3.40
CA VAL A 312 4.40 -25.49 -4.21
C VAL A 312 3.23 -26.42 -3.92
N GLU A 313 3.48 -27.73 -3.80
CA GLU A 313 2.48 -28.74 -3.46
C GLU A 313 1.83 -28.42 -2.10
N GLU A 314 2.63 -28.07 -1.11
CA GLU A 314 2.11 -27.69 0.22
C GLU A 314 1.16 -26.48 0.13
N THR A 315 1.45 -25.49 -0.71
CA THR A 315 0.54 -24.36 -0.94
C THR A 315 -0.80 -24.81 -1.50
N VAL A 316 -0.78 -25.69 -2.51
CA VAL A 316 -1.99 -26.24 -3.14
C VAL A 316 -2.78 -27.08 -2.14
N ASP A 317 -2.12 -27.95 -1.38
CA ASP A 317 -2.75 -28.82 -0.39
C ASP A 317 -3.42 -28.02 0.73
N LYS A 318 -2.74 -26.96 1.23
CA LYS A 318 -3.31 -26.10 2.27
C LYS A 318 -4.49 -25.28 1.77
N PHE A 319 -4.44 -24.83 0.52
CA PHE A 319 -5.60 -24.16 -0.10
C PHE A 319 -6.80 -25.10 -0.20
N LYS A 320 -6.62 -26.33 -0.71
CA LYS A 320 -7.67 -27.34 -0.79
C LYS A 320 -8.22 -27.69 0.58
N LEU A 321 -7.34 -27.92 1.57
CA LEU A 321 -7.75 -28.19 2.94
C LEU A 321 -8.59 -27.03 3.52
N ALA A 322 -8.20 -25.79 3.31
CA ALA A 322 -8.98 -24.63 3.75
C ALA A 322 -10.38 -24.61 3.10
N ARG A 323 -10.48 -24.93 1.81
CA ARG A 323 -11.76 -25.08 1.10
C ARG A 323 -12.62 -26.20 1.70
N GLU A 324 -12.06 -27.38 1.88
CA GLU A 324 -12.77 -28.53 2.46
C GLU A 324 -13.30 -28.24 3.86
N MET A 325 -12.58 -27.41 4.63
CA MET A 325 -13.00 -26.96 5.95
C MET A 325 -13.94 -25.74 5.93
N GLY A 326 -14.36 -25.27 4.74
CA GLY A 326 -15.39 -24.24 4.55
C GLY A 326 -14.87 -22.81 4.65
N MET A 327 -13.61 -22.55 4.28
CA MET A 327 -13.09 -21.20 4.04
C MET A 327 -13.48 -20.76 2.62
N ASP A 328 -14.44 -19.85 2.51
CA ASP A 328 -15.06 -19.47 1.24
C ASP A 328 -14.55 -18.12 0.70
N ASN A 329 -13.69 -17.41 1.45
CA ASN A 329 -13.05 -16.18 0.99
C ASN A 329 -11.56 -16.24 1.26
N ILE A 330 -10.81 -16.68 0.26
CA ILE A 330 -9.36 -16.85 0.32
C ILE A 330 -8.70 -15.86 -0.64
N ASN A 331 -7.76 -15.07 -0.13
CA ASN A 331 -6.88 -14.24 -0.94
C ASN A 331 -5.56 -14.98 -1.23
N MET A 332 -5.00 -14.75 -2.39
CA MET A 332 -3.63 -15.14 -2.74
C MET A 332 -2.82 -13.92 -3.14
N ASP A 333 -1.55 -13.88 -2.71
CA ASP A 333 -0.60 -12.87 -3.18
C ASP A 333 0.37 -13.51 -4.19
N LEU A 334 0.57 -12.81 -5.31
CA LEU A 334 1.60 -13.08 -6.30
C LEU A 334 2.58 -11.90 -6.36
N ILE A 335 3.83 -12.16 -6.69
CA ILE A 335 4.85 -11.11 -6.82
C ILE A 335 5.49 -11.17 -8.21
N ILE A 336 5.39 -10.07 -8.95
CA ILE A 336 6.06 -9.84 -10.22
C ILE A 336 7.51 -9.39 -9.97
N GLY A 337 8.44 -9.90 -10.77
CA GLY A 337 9.85 -9.48 -10.75
C GLY A 337 10.68 -10.18 -9.68
N LEU A 338 10.24 -11.33 -9.19
CA LEU A 338 11.04 -12.17 -8.30
C LEU A 338 12.33 -12.66 -8.99
N PRO A 339 13.40 -12.97 -8.22
CA PRO A 339 14.67 -13.41 -8.79
C PRO A 339 14.53 -14.64 -9.66
N GLY A 340 15.05 -14.56 -10.89
CA GLY A 340 15.04 -15.65 -11.86
C GLY A 340 13.72 -15.83 -12.61
N GLU A 341 12.73 -14.97 -12.37
CA GLU A 341 11.43 -15.03 -13.06
C GLU A 341 11.30 -13.98 -14.17
N GLY A 342 10.65 -14.37 -15.25
CA GLY A 342 10.20 -13.51 -16.34
C GLY A 342 8.76 -13.84 -16.71
N THR A 343 8.33 -13.41 -17.89
CA THR A 343 6.98 -13.65 -18.41
C THR A 343 6.62 -15.14 -18.46
N LYS A 344 7.56 -16.02 -18.77
CA LYS A 344 7.35 -17.47 -18.85
C LYS A 344 6.98 -18.06 -17.49
N GLU A 345 7.75 -17.78 -16.47
CA GLU A 345 7.52 -18.27 -15.10
C GLU A 345 6.26 -17.66 -14.51
N PHE A 346 5.99 -16.39 -14.78
CA PHE A 346 4.78 -15.73 -14.31
C PHE A 346 3.52 -16.25 -15.01
N THR A 347 3.58 -16.56 -16.32
CA THR A 347 2.48 -17.24 -17.02
C THR A 347 2.20 -18.61 -16.41
N TYR A 348 3.23 -19.36 -16.07
CA TYR A 348 3.06 -20.63 -15.36
C TYR A 348 2.38 -20.42 -14.00
N THR A 349 2.80 -19.42 -13.24
CA THR A 349 2.20 -19.05 -11.95
C THR A 349 0.71 -18.71 -12.10
N LEU A 350 0.32 -17.97 -13.12
CA LEU A 350 -1.10 -17.65 -13.40
C LEU A 350 -1.90 -18.92 -13.74
N ASN A 351 -1.36 -19.83 -14.56
CA ASN A 351 -2.00 -21.09 -14.90
C ASN A 351 -2.19 -22.03 -13.69
N GLU A 352 -1.27 -22.02 -12.73
CA GLU A 352 -1.44 -22.76 -11.47
C GLU A 352 -2.49 -22.08 -10.58
N THR A 353 -2.55 -20.74 -10.56
CA THR A 353 -3.57 -19.98 -9.83
C THR A 353 -4.98 -20.25 -10.37
N GLU A 354 -5.12 -20.42 -11.70
CA GLU A 354 -6.39 -20.78 -12.37
C GLU A 354 -6.99 -22.07 -11.83
N LYS A 355 -6.17 -23.05 -11.49
CA LYS A 355 -6.65 -24.33 -10.94
C LYS A 355 -7.28 -24.21 -9.55
N LEU A 356 -6.99 -23.15 -8.84
CA LEU A 356 -7.45 -22.90 -7.47
C LEU A 356 -8.55 -21.84 -7.40
N MET A 357 -8.53 -20.85 -8.29
CA MET A 357 -9.50 -19.75 -8.38
C MET A 357 -9.85 -19.13 -7.01
N PRO A 358 -8.89 -18.45 -6.34
CA PRO A 358 -9.17 -17.76 -5.08
C PRO A 358 -10.18 -16.63 -5.29
N GLU A 359 -10.93 -16.23 -4.27
CA GLU A 359 -11.91 -15.13 -4.35
C GLU A 359 -11.26 -13.79 -4.59
N SER A 360 -10.00 -13.64 -4.19
CA SER A 360 -9.23 -12.45 -4.46
C SER A 360 -7.75 -12.77 -4.69
N LEU A 361 -7.12 -11.89 -5.44
CA LEU A 361 -5.73 -12.00 -5.85
C LEU A 361 -5.06 -10.63 -5.69
N THR A 362 -3.94 -10.58 -4.98
CA THR A 362 -3.11 -9.37 -4.96
C THR A 362 -1.86 -9.62 -5.80
N VAL A 363 -1.67 -8.80 -6.82
CA VAL A 363 -0.46 -8.82 -7.64
C VAL A 363 0.46 -7.70 -7.17
N HIS A 364 1.54 -8.10 -6.50
CA HIS A 364 2.59 -7.20 -6.05
C HIS A 364 3.69 -7.09 -7.10
N THR A 365 4.24 -5.91 -7.25
CA THR A 365 5.50 -5.71 -7.97
C THR A 365 6.63 -5.59 -6.97
N LEU A 366 7.71 -6.32 -7.17
CA LEU A 366 8.86 -6.32 -6.27
C LEU A 366 9.39 -4.89 -6.08
N SER A 367 9.67 -4.53 -4.84
CA SER A 367 10.22 -3.24 -4.45
C SER A 367 11.46 -3.43 -3.57
N PHE A 368 12.55 -2.76 -3.93
CA PHE A 368 13.79 -2.77 -3.14
C PHE A 368 13.69 -1.86 -1.93
N LYS A 369 13.28 -2.43 -0.81
CA LYS A 369 13.13 -1.71 0.46
C LYS A 369 14.46 -1.72 1.21
N ARG A 370 14.93 -0.56 1.68
CA ARG A 370 16.25 -0.39 2.37
C ARG A 370 16.55 -1.43 3.45
N ALA A 371 15.53 -1.87 4.19
CA ALA A 371 15.70 -2.83 5.29
C ALA A 371 15.67 -4.29 4.85
N SER A 372 15.38 -4.60 3.58
CA SER A 372 15.32 -5.98 3.08
C SER A 372 16.74 -6.54 2.81
N GLU A 373 16.89 -7.85 2.94
CA GLU A 373 18.12 -8.55 2.59
C GLU A 373 18.45 -8.38 1.11
N MET A 374 17.43 -8.45 0.23
CA MET A 374 17.58 -8.25 -1.21
C MET A 374 18.23 -6.93 -1.56
N THR A 375 17.86 -5.83 -0.87
CA THR A 375 18.45 -4.52 -1.13
C THR A 375 19.90 -4.44 -0.66
N LYS A 376 20.23 -5.11 0.45
CA LYS A 376 21.60 -5.14 0.99
C LYS A 376 22.55 -5.99 0.14
N ASN A 377 22.02 -6.97 -0.59
CA ASN A 377 22.76 -7.95 -1.37
C ASN A 377 22.25 -8.02 -2.83
N LYS A 378 22.04 -6.88 -3.47
CA LYS A 378 21.44 -6.78 -4.83
C LYS A 378 22.13 -7.69 -5.85
N ASP A 379 23.45 -7.79 -5.81
CA ASP A 379 24.24 -8.60 -6.75
C ASP A 379 23.93 -10.11 -6.67
N LYS A 380 23.38 -10.57 -5.54
CA LYS A 380 22.97 -11.95 -5.32
C LYS A 380 21.63 -12.29 -5.99
N TYR A 381 20.80 -11.27 -6.24
CA TYR A 381 19.44 -11.45 -6.70
C TYR A 381 19.26 -10.83 -8.10
N ARG A 382 19.36 -11.68 -9.13
CA ARG A 382 19.10 -11.24 -10.50
C ARG A 382 17.60 -11.14 -10.72
N VAL A 383 17.09 -9.93 -10.87
CA VAL A 383 15.67 -9.63 -11.16
C VAL A 383 15.47 -9.31 -12.64
N ALA A 384 14.23 -9.40 -13.12
CA ALA A 384 13.85 -9.02 -14.46
C ALA A 384 14.11 -7.52 -14.73
N ASP A 385 14.37 -7.17 -15.97
CA ASP A 385 14.45 -5.78 -16.38
C ASP A 385 13.06 -5.11 -16.40
N ARG A 386 13.05 -3.78 -16.58
CA ARG A 386 11.83 -2.99 -16.56
C ARG A 386 10.80 -3.46 -17.60
N GLY A 387 11.24 -3.71 -18.84
CA GLY A 387 10.35 -4.10 -19.93
C GLY A 387 9.72 -5.48 -19.70
N GLU A 388 10.46 -6.38 -19.10
CA GLU A 388 9.95 -7.71 -18.74
C GLU A 388 8.92 -7.62 -17.60
N VAL A 389 9.17 -6.79 -16.58
CA VAL A 389 8.23 -6.56 -15.47
C VAL A 389 6.94 -5.89 -15.95
N GLU A 390 7.02 -4.94 -16.90
CA GLU A 390 5.85 -4.33 -17.53
C GLU A 390 4.99 -5.36 -18.26
N LYS A 391 5.59 -6.29 -19.02
CA LYS A 391 4.89 -7.38 -19.69
C LYS A 391 4.22 -8.35 -18.68
N MET A 392 4.89 -8.65 -17.56
CA MET A 392 4.29 -9.48 -16.51
C MET A 392 3.05 -8.81 -15.91
N MET A 393 3.06 -7.49 -15.72
CA MET A 393 1.88 -6.75 -15.26
C MET A 393 0.74 -6.79 -16.30
N GLU A 394 1.03 -6.61 -17.57
CA GLU A 394 0.04 -6.72 -18.65
C GLU A 394 -0.58 -8.12 -18.72
N LEU A 395 0.22 -9.17 -18.50
CA LEU A 395 -0.28 -10.54 -18.38
C LEU A 395 -1.23 -10.68 -17.19
N ALA A 396 -0.89 -10.11 -16.02
CA ALA A 396 -1.76 -10.13 -14.84
C ALA A 396 -3.08 -9.40 -15.10
N GLU A 397 -3.04 -8.20 -15.68
CA GLU A 397 -4.23 -7.40 -16.01
C GLU A 397 -5.14 -8.14 -17.00
N THR A 398 -4.56 -8.77 -18.02
CA THR A 398 -5.30 -9.56 -19.03
C THR A 398 -5.94 -10.79 -18.39
N TRP A 399 -5.14 -11.58 -17.68
CA TRP A 399 -5.59 -12.80 -17.04
C TRP A 399 -6.73 -12.55 -16.03
N THR A 400 -6.57 -11.55 -15.17
CA THR A 400 -7.60 -11.21 -14.17
C THR A 400 -8.90 -10.79 -14.82
N LYS A 401 -8.84 -10.00 -15.90
CA LYS A 401 -10.03 -9.61 -16.67
C LYS A 401 -10.73 -10.81 -17.34
N GLU A 402 -9.98 -11.71 -17.95
CA GLU A 402 -10.51 -12.91 -18.62
C GLU A 402 -11.17 -13.88 -17.64
N HIS A 403 -10.72 -13.89 -16.37
CA HIS A 403 -11.26 -14.76 -15.32
C HIS A 403 -12.31 -14.05 -14.42
N GLY A 404 -12.77 -12.85 -14.79
CA GLY A 404 -13.87 -12.15 -14.11
C GLY A 404 -13.50 -11.46 -12.81
N TYR A 405 -12.21 -11.25 -12.55
CA TYR A 405 -11.76 -10.42 -11.44
C TYR A 405 -11.83 -8.94 -11.78
N GLU A 406 -12.20 -8.14 -10.78
CA GLU A 406 -12.20 -6.68 -10.87
C GLU A 406 -11.16 -6.07 -9.93
N PRO A 407 -10.40 -5.05 -10.39
CA PRO A 407 -9.48 -4.33 -9.51
C PRO A 407 -10.28 -3.51 -8.49
N TYR A 408 -9.92 -3.59 -7.19
CA TYR A 408 -10.65 -2.89 -6.13
C TYR A 408 -9.77 -2.06 -5.21
N TYR A 409 -8.45 -2.18 -5.28
CA TYR A 409 -7.50 -1.23 -4.69
C TYR A 409 -6.17 -1.26 -5.44
N LEU A 410 -5.44 -0.18 -5.33
CA LEU A 410 -4.06 -0.12 -5.76
C LEU A 410 -3.22 0.75 -4.83
N TYR A 411 -1.94 0.45 -4.77
CA TYR A 411 -0.96 1.32 -4.15
C TYR A 411 0.39 1.20 -4.82
N ARG A 412 1.19 2.26 -4.71
CA ARG A 412 2.55 2.29 -5.26
C ARG A 412 3.57 2.33 -4.11
N GLN A 413 4.75 1.87 -4.37
CA GLN A 413 5.86 1.90 -3.41
C GLN A 413 7.04 2.67 -3.99
N LYS A 414 7.87 3.25 -3.13
CA LYS A 414 9.14 3.81 -3.55
C LYS A 414 10.06 2.66 -4.00
N ASN A 415 10.85 2.89 -5.06
CA ASN A 415 11.76 1.90 -5.64
C ASN A 415 11.07 0.60 -6.08
N ILE A 416 9.83 0.70 -6.54
CA ILE A 416 9.11 -0.40 -7.19
C ILE A 416 9.66 -0.62 -8.59
N LEU A 417 9.85 -1.86 -9.00
CA LEU A 417 10.34 -2.19 -10.33
C LEU A 417 9.41 -1.62 -11.41
N GLY A 418 9.99 -1.11 -12.50
CA GLY A 418 9.23 -0.55 -13.61
C GLY A 418 8.39 0.69 -13.28
N ASN A 419 8.49 1.24 -12.07
CA ASN A 419 7.60 2.32 -11.58
C ASN A 419 6.10 1.96 -11.65
N LEU A 420 5.79 0.68 -11.49
CA LEU A 420 4.45 0.12 -11.55
C LEU A 420 3.69 0.30 -10.22
N GLU A 421 2.62 -0.42 -10.07
CA GLU A 421 1.78 -0.47 -8.88
C GLU A 421 1.61 -1.89 -8.36
N ASN A 422 1.01 -2.00 -7.17
CA ASN A 422 0.44 -3.23 -6.63
C ASN A 422 -1.08 -3.11 -6.75
N VAL A 423 -1.73 -4.14 -7.26
CA VAL A 423 -3.18 -4.12 -7.49
C VAL A 423 -3.84 -5.32 -6.80
N GLY A 424 -4.89 -5.03 -6.04
CA GLY A 424 -5.77 -6.06 -5.51
C GLY A 424 -6.97 -6.25 -6.43
N TYR A 425 -7.21 -7.50 -6.79
CA TYR A 425 -8.33 -7.95 -7.61
C TYR A 425 -9.23 -8.86 -6.79
N SER A 426 -10.52 -8.88 -7.07
CA SER A 426 -11.46 -9.80 -6.46
C SER A 426 -12.62 -10.11 -7.39
N PHE A 427 -13.33 -11.20 -7.14
CA PHE A 427 -14.67 -11.33 -7.66
C PHE A 427 -15.59 -10.27 -7.02
N PRO A 428 -16.60 -9.80 -7.77
CA PRO A 428 -17.60 -8.88 -7.22
C PRO A 428 -18.26 -9.42 -5.94
N GLY A 429 -18.24 -8.60 -4.87
CA GLY A 429 -18.75 -8.98 -3.54
C GLY A 429 -17.75 -9.72 -2.65
N GLN A 430 -16.50 -9.90 -3.10
CA GLN A 430 -15.42 -10.54 -2.34
C GLN A 430 -14.26 -9.59 -2.04
N GLU A 431 -14.50 -8.28 -2.19
CA GLU A 431 -13.53 -7.25 -1.85
C GLU A 431 -13.23 -7.24 -0.35
N SER A 432 -11.99 -7.01 0.04
CA SER A 432 -11.66 -6.73 1.43
C SER A 432 -12.01 -5.28 1.77
N ILE A 433 -12.95 -5.12 2.69
CA ILE A 433 -13.37 -3.81 3.22
C ILE A 433 -12.19 -3.12 3.90
N TYR A 434 -11.42 -3.86 4.70
CA TYR A 434 -10.21 -3.33 5.36
C TYR A 434 -9.20 -2.77 4.35
N ASN A 435 -8.95 -3.49 3.25
CA ASN A 435 -8.00 -3.04 2.24
C ASN A 435 -8.47 -1.74 1.57
N ILE A 436 -9.76 -1.60 1.28
CA ILE A 436 -10.33 -0.35 0.76
C ILE A 436 -10.10 0.79 1.75
N ILE A 437 -10.48 0.59 3.01
CA ILE A 437 -10.38 1.62 4.06
C ILE A 437 -8.94 2.09 4.27
N ILE A 438 -7.98 1.16 4.40
CA ILE A 438 -6.58 1.53 4.66
C ILE A 438 -5.91 2.19 3.46
N MET A 439 -6.28 1.78 2.24
CA MET A 439 -5.69 2.36 1.02
C MET A 439 -6.22 3.77 0.77
N GLU A 440 -7.50 3.99 0.98
CA GLU A 440 -8.10 5.31 0.75
C GLU A 440 -8.01 6.24 1.97
N GLU A 441 -7.58 5.71 3.14
CA GLU A 441 -7.43 6.47 4.39
C GLU A 441 -8.72 7.21 4.77
N MET A 442 -9.84 6.51 4.68
CA MET A 442 -11.18 7.07 4.92
C MET A 442 -11.60 7.01 6.39
N GLN A 443 -10.87 6.26 7.20
CA GLN A 443 -11.21 5.97 8.58
C GLN A 443 -9.94 5.85 9.44
N THR A 444 -10.06 6.12 10.74
CA THR A 444 -9.01 5.83 11.71
C THR A 444 -8.77 4.32 11.80
N ILE A 445 -7.50 3.91 11.74
CA ILE A 445 -7.06 2.54 11.97
C ILE A 445 -6.23 2.52 13.24
N ILE A 446 -6.67 1.74 14.22
CA ILE A 446 -5.97 1.55 15.48
C ILE A 446 -5.11 0.30 15.39
N GLY A 447 -3.79 0.47 15.49
CA GLY A 447 -2.83 -0.63 15.51
C GLY A 447 -2.61 -1.17 16.92
N LEU A 448 -2.80 -2.47 17.11
CA LEU A 448 -2.52 -3.21 18.34
C LEU A 448 -1.44 -4.27 18.07
N GLY A 449 -0.66 -4.61 19.08
CA GLY A 449 0.40 -5.59 18.94
C GLY A 449 1.72 -5.03 18.42
N CYS A 450 2.71 -5.90 18.29
CA CYS A 450 4.07 -5.52 17.95
C CYS A 450 4.21 -5.11 16.48
N GLY A 451 4.83 -3.96 16.25
CA GLY A 451 5.05 -3.39 14.92
C GLY A 451 3.81 -2.84 14.24
N ALA A 452 2.66 -2.86 14.92
CA ALA A 452 1.44 -2.25 14.41
C ALA A 452 1.57 -0.72 14.37
N SER A 453 1.07 -0.11 13.30
CA SER A 453 1.03 1.34 13.12
C SER A 453 -0.40 1.82 13.04
N SER A 454 -0.77 2.71 13.95
CA SER A 454 -2.06 3.39 13.91
C SER A 454 -2.01 4.54 12.90
N LYS A 455 -3.12 4.76 12.21
CA LYS A 455 -3.38 5.94 11.38
C LYS A 455 -4.59 6.64 11.95
N PHE A 456 -4.39 7.77 12.56
CA PHE A 456 -5.48 8.58 13.12
C PHE A 456 -5.91 9.59 12.07
N VAL A 457 -7.13 9.45 11.57
CA VAL A 457 -7.73 10.35 10.58
C VAL A 457 -8.66 11.29 11.31
N HIS A 458 -8.32 12.58 11.32
CA HIS A 458 -9.17 13.59 11.97
C HIS A 458 -10.55 13.65 11.29
N PRO A 459 -11.66 13.45 12.02
CA PRO A 459 -12.99 13.29 11.42
C PRO A 459 -13.45 14.49 10.59
N VAL A 460 -13.05 15.71 10.98
CA VAL A 460 -13.43 16.96 10.31
C VAL A 460 -12.41 17.32 9.24
N THR A 461 -11.14 17.50 9.60
CA THR A 461 -10.11 18.03 8.69
C THR A 461 -9.54 16.98 7.74
N GLY A 462 -9.64 15.70 8.06
CA GLY A 462 -9.01 14.60 7.33
C GLY A 462 -7.48 14.57 7.45
N VAL A 463 -6.90 15.36 8.35
CA VAL A 463 -5.46 15.29 8.65
C VAL A 463 -5.13 13.94 9.26
N ILE A 464 -4.01 13.36 8.82
CA ILE A 464 -3.59 12.03 9.27
C ILE A 464 -2.35 12.16 10.14
N THR A 465 -2.43 11.61 11.34
CA THR A 465 -1.30 11.42 12.22
C THR A 465 -1.00 9.93 12.40
N HIS A 466 0.23 9.59 12.76
CA HIS A 466 0.67 8.22 12.88
C HIS A 466 1.22 7.96 14.28
N PHE A 467 0.90 6.78 14.80
CA PHE A 467 1.49 6.27 16.04
C PHE A 467 1.89 4.80 15.82
N ALA A 468 3.12 4.43 16.17
CA ALA A 468 3.61 3.08 15.94
C ALA A 468 4.02 2.40 17.25
N ASN A 469 3.56 1.17 17.43
CA ASN A 469 4.08 0.28 18.47
C ASN A 469 5.52 -0.15 18.14
N PRO A 470 6.32 -0.56 19.13
CA PRO A 470 7.66 -1.11 18.91
C PRO A 470 7.66 -2.24 17.88
N LYS A 471 8.69 -2.27 17.04
CA LYS A 471 8.83 -3.28 15.99
C LYS A 471 9.43 -4.59 16.50
N ASP A 472 10.09 -4.58 17.64
CA ASP A 472 10.65 -5.79 18.24
C ASP A 472 9.82 -6.26 19.45
N PRO A 473 9.64 -7.59 19.60
CA PRO A 473 8.77 -8.14 20.64
C PRO A 473 9.25 -7.81 22.06
N LYS A 474 10.55 -7.68 22.30
CA LYS A 474 11.06 -7.36 23.62
C LYS A 474 10.66 -5.95 24.04
N SER A 475 10.93 -4.95 23.21
CA SER A 475 10.53 -3.56 23.50
C SER A 475 9.02 -3.41 23.63
N TYR A 476 8.24 -4.19 22.87
CA TYR A 476 6.78 -4.23 23.00
C TYR A 476 6.38 -4.81 24.36
N ASN A 477 6.90 -5.98 24.74
CA ASN A 477 6.58 -6.67 25.98
C ASN A 477 6.94 -5.86 27.24
N ASP A 478 8.02 -5.07 27.15
CA ASP A 478 8.47 -4.24 28.26
C ASP A 478 7.64 -2.95 28.42
N ASN A 479 6.83 -2.54 27.40
CA ASN A 479 6.22 -1.21 27.37
C ASN A 479 4.78 -1.17 26.82
N PHE A 480 4.09 -2.28 26.62
CA PHE A 480 2.76 -2.31 25.98
C PHE A 480 1.73 -1.42 26.70
N GLU A 481 1.77 -1.36 28.04
CA GLU A 481 0.87 -0.50 28.82
C GLU A 481 1.07 0.99 28.49
N HIS A 482 2.31 1.44 28.38
CA HIS A 482 2.64 2.81 28.01
C HIS A 482 2.10 3.14 26.61
N TYR A 483 2.35 2.28 25.62
CA TYR A 483 1.87 2.51 24.25
C TYR A 483 0.33 2.48 24.14
N THR A 484 -0.33 1.65 24.93
CA THR A 484 -1.80 1.60 25.01
C THR A 484 -2.35 2.92 25.55
N ASN A 485 -1.82 3.42 26.66
CA ASN A 485 -2.27 4.65 27.28
C ASN A 485 -2.03 5.88 26.38
N GLU A 486 -0.87 5.97 25.72
CA GLU A 486 -0.59 7.05 24.77
C GLU A 486 -1.56 7.04 23.58
N LYS A 487 -1.88 5.85 23.03
CA LYS A 487 -2.86 5.75 21.95
C LYS A 487 -4.26 6.21 22.39
N ILE A 488 -4.71 5.79 23.55
CA ILE A 488 -6.02 6.20 24.09
C ILE A 488 -6.06 7.71 24.27
N LYS A 489 -5.00 8.34 24.80
CA LYS A 489 -4.94 9.78 24.96
C LYS A 489 -5.04 10.53 23.61
N ILE A 490 -4.29 10.07 22.58
CA ILE A 490 -4.38 10.65 21.23
C ILE A 490 -5.81 10.50 20.66
N LEU A 491 -6.43 9.35 20.88
CA LEU A 491 -7.79 9.09 20.42
C LEU A 491 -8.82 9.93 21.16
N GLU A 492 -8.64 10.18 22.46
CA GLU A 492 -9.50 11.10 23.23
C GLU A 492 -9.45 12.52 22.66
N ASP A 493 -8.25 13.04 22.39
CA ASP A 493 -8.09 14.37 21.78
C ASP A 493 -8.75 14.39 20.39
N LEU A 494 -8.50 13.37 19.55
CA LEU A 494 -9.02 13.26 18.19
C LEU A 494 -10.55 13.24 18.10
N PHE A 495 -11.21 12.50 18.99
CA PHE A 495 -12.66 12.34 18.98
C PHE A 495 -13.39 13.40 19.83
N SER A 496 -12.73 14.09 20.76
CA SER A 496 -13.29 15.23 21.48
C SER A 496 -13.43 16.45 20.56
N GLU A 497 -12.41 16.75 19.77
CA GLU A 497 -12.43 17.84 18.77
C GLU A 497 -13.51 17.64 17.69
N ALA A 498 -13.87 16.37 17.41
CA ALA A 498 -14.93 16.04 16.45
C ALA A 498 -16.35 16.35 16.95
N ASN A 499 -16.54 16.53 18.24
CA ASN A 499 -17.83 16.85 18.88
C ASN A 499 -18.03 18.34 19.14
N GLU A 500 -17.00 19.17 19.01
CA GLU A 500 -17.15 20.61 19.04
C GLU A 500 -17.72 21.11 17.70
N PRO A 501 -18.82 21.89 17.71
CA PRO A 501 -19.30 22.51 16.47
C PRO A 501 -18.20 23.40 15.92
N ALA A 502 -17.86 23.24 14.64
CA ALA A 502 -16.92 24.07 13.95
C ALA A 502 -17.24 25.55 14.28
N SER A 503 -16.38 26.18 15.07
CA SER A 503 -16.45 27.62 15.27
C SER A 503 -16.24 28.28 13.92
N ILE A 504 -17.33 28.87 13.42
CA ILE A 504 -17.45 29.60 12.14
C ILE A 504 -16.48 30.76 12.08
#